data_da3b09761b655fd16d30bfee88cf9775
#
_entry.id   da3b09761b655fd16d30bfee88cf9775
#
_cell.length_a   1.000
_cell.length_b   1.000
_cell.length_c   1.000
_cell.angle_alpha   90.00
_cell.angle_beta   90.00
_cell.angle_gamma   90.00
#
_symmetry.space_group_name_H-M   'P 1'
#
loop_
_entity.id
_entity.type
_entity.pdbx_description
1 polymer ?
#
loop_
_entity_poly.entity_id
_entity_poly.type
_entity_poly.pdbx_seq_one_letter_code
_entity_poly.pdbx_strand_id
1 'polypeptide(L)'
;MRTLVNSLPLSLAAMALAAGCALPAPPDGGPRDSAGPKVVESNLDLGATSSNPAFLSWTFDEYVVLNNPSASIRCSPPLPGQPSYNLQGKTLKIKWEGALLPDRTYLIQFGNGVRDLHENNPMGEPYWVFATGAKIDSGQIRGMLLNPLTGKPWDNQAVVLHAADAPDSAVFTPPVYGSRSGKDGGFTLPYLADGRYQIFAFSDPDGNLQLGTGERSPVAWFPQLVASGDSLVLWLADPEAKQDSVALFRQLPADSSGVFKLTVAPATDGPWVHQLRRDGIVAWQGSGANSWTLEGLKPGKYQLQSFLDWNKNDQLDAPNWWTRTEAEIPLADPEAIEVSVGWTVERQWLPGAYPAPQTGPGPPEKGSASAPPQGESSPKLR
;
A
#
# COMPACT_ATOMS: atom_id res chain seq x y z
N MET A 1 101.93 28.87 -14.00
CA MET A 1 100.54 29.30 -13.80
C MET A 1 99.67 28.05 -13.88
N ARG A 2 99.13 27.68 -12.73
CA ARG A 2 98.35 26.46 -12.58
C ARG A 2 96.82 26.81 -12.78
N THR A 3 96.18 26.21 -13.73
CA THR A 3 94.74 26.28 -13.93
C THR A 3 94.03 25.21 -13.08
N LEU A 4 93.29 25.65 -12.08
CA LEU A 4 92.33 24.80 -11.32
C LEU A 4 91.12 24.58 -12.17
N VAL A 5 90.83 23.30 -12.53
CA VAL A 5 89.60 22.86 -13.18
C VAL A 5 88.58 22.54 -12.08
N ASN A 6 87.50 23.28 -12.02
CA ASN A 6 86.32 23.06 -11.20
C ASN A 6 85.60 21.71 -11.43
N SER A 7 85.70 20.79 -10.48
CA SER A 7 85.02 19.48 -10.54
C SER A 7 83.74 19.44 -9.67
N LEU A 8 82.88 20.50 -9.77
CA LEU A 8 81.74 20.61 -8.87
C LEU A 8 80.30 20.56 -9.52
N PRO A 9 80.07 20.09 -10.74
CA PRO A 9 78.68 19.93 -11.09
C PRO A 9 78.17 18.48 -11.24
N LEU A 10 79.00 17.44 -11.07
CA LEU A 10 78.56 16.05 -11.36
C LEU A 10 77.92 15.38 -10.16
N SER A 11 78.20 15.80 -8.93
CA SER A 11 77.63 15.26 -7.72
C SER A 11 76.25 15.81 -7.40
N LEU A 12 75.89 17.02 -7.85
CA LEU A 12 74.56 17.60 -7.63
C LEU A 12 73.50 17.07 -8.60
N ALA A 13 73.92 16.64 -9.80
CA ALA A 13 73.00 16.01 -10.79
C ALA A 13 72.62 14.58 -10.45
N ALA A 14 73.48 13.85 -9.73
CA ALA A 14 73.17 12.46 -9.27
C ALA A 14 72.22 12.42 -8.09
N MET A 15 72.06 13.48 -7.31
CA MET A 15 71.19 13.55 -6.15
C MET A 15 69.75 13.98 -6.50
N ALA A 16 69.55 14.60 -7.69
CA ALA A 16 68.21 15.00 -8.18
C ALA A 16 67.43 13.85 -8.83
N LEU A 17 68.06 12.72 -9.14
CA LEU A 17 67.43 11.55 -9.76
C LEU A 17 66.87 10.52 -8.73
N ALA A 18 67.11 10.70 -7.40
CA ALA A 18 66.68 9.80 -6.37
C ALA A 18 65.39 10.26 -5.62
N ALA A 19 64.78 11.40 -6.01
CA ALA A 19 63.56 11.94 -5.43
C ALA A 19 62.30 11.65 -6.24
N GLY A 20 62.27 10.60 -7.07
CA GLY A 20 61.07 10.05 -7.64
C GLY A 20 60.29 9.29 -6.61
N CYS A 21 59.58 9.95 -5.70
CA CYS A 21 58.52 9.31 -4.94
C CYS A 21 57.46 8.82 -5.94
N ALA A 22 57.45 7.53 -6.21
CA ALA A 22 56.31 6.89 -6.82
C ALA A 22 55.15 7.07 -5.83
N LEU A 23 54.22 8.00 -6.09
CA LEU A 23 52.94 8.04 -5.43
C LEU A 23 52.25 6.74 -5.83
N PRO A 24 51.92 5.83 -4.90
CA PRO A 24 51.10 4.67 -5.22
C PRO A 24 49.73 5.23 -5.59
N ALA A 25 49.46 5.34 -6.88
CA ALA A 25 48.08 5.54 -7.32
C ALA A 25 47.31 4.28 -6.88
N PRO A 26 46.21 4.43 -6.11
CA PRO A 26 45.36 3.30 -5.85
C PRO A 26 44.97 2.71 -7.24
N PRO A 27 44.94 1.39 -7.42
CA PRO A 27 44.51 0.83 -8.67
C PRO A 27 43.12 1.38 -8.98
N ASP A 28 42.96 1.95 -10.18
CA ASP A 28 41.63 2.32 -10.68
C ASP A 28 40.79 1.06 -10.62
N GLY A 29 39.83 1.02 -9.67
CA GLY A 29 38.89 -0.08 -9.56
C GLY A 29 38.22 -0.26 -10.90
N GLY A 30 37.97 -1.50 -11.30
CA GLY A 30 37.14 -1.80 -12.48
C GLY A 30 35.78 -1.10 -12.43
N PRO A 31 35.01 -1.13 -13.53
CA PRO A 31 33.65 -0.61 -13.53
C PRO A 31 32.89 -1.20 -12.33
N ARG A 32 32.16 -0.35 -11.61
CA ARG A 32 31.33 -0.80 -10.49
C ARG A 32 30.31 -1.82 -11.01
N ASP A 33 30.20 -2.97 -10.35
CA ASP A 33 29.14 -3.94 -10.64
C ASP A 33 27.78 -3.34 -10.28
N SER A 34 26.85 -3.38 -11.23
CA SER A 34 25.47 -2.93 -11.06
C SER A 34 24.47 -4.08 -11.18
N ALA A 35 24.95 -5.31 -11.41
CA ALA A 35 24.10 -6.49 -11.45
C ALA A 35 23.80 -6.98 -10.03
N GLY A 36 22.60 -7.46 -9.80
CA GLY A 36 22.27 -8.13 -8.56
C GLY A 36 22.44 -9.65 -8.70
N PRO A 37 22.48 -10.38 -7.56
CA PRO A 37 22.68 -11.83 -7.54
C PRO A 37 21.59 -12.56 -8.31
N LYS A 38 21.98 -13.64 -8.99
CA LYS A 38 21.09 -14.52 -9.77
C LYS A 38 21.04 -15.91 -9.17
N VAL A 39 19.87 -16.54 -9.25
CA VAL A 39 19.69 -17.93 -8.83
C VAL A 39 20.37 -18.83 -9.85
N VAL A 40 21.30 -19.69 -9.39
CA VAL A 40 21.94 -20.72 -10.20
C VAL A 40 21.42 -22.12 -9.90
N GLU A 41 20.86 -22.32 -8.69
CA GLU A 41 20.27 -23.59 -8.28
C GLU A 41 19.14 -23.36 -7.28
N SER A 42 18.11 -24.17 -7.34
CA SER A 42 17.04 -24.21 -6.35
C SER A 42 16.56 -25.64 -6.12
N ASN A 43 16.01 -25.91 -4.92
CA ASN A 43 15.41 -27.22 -4.64
C ASN A 43 14.03 -27.43 -5.26
N LEU A 44 13.44 -26.36 -5.82
CA LEU A 44 12.17 -26.40 -6.51
C LEU A 44 12.24 -25.43 -7.70
N ASP A 45 11.90 -25.91 -8.90
CA ASP A 45 11.94 -25.11 -10.11
C ASP A 45 10.90 -23.99 -10.10
N LEU A 46 11.26 -22.87 -10.74
CA LEU A 46 10.31 -21.77 -11.00
C LEU A 46 9.16 -22.30 -11.87
N GLY A 47 7.92 -22.11 -11.43
CA GLY A 47 6.74 -22.60 -12.13
C GLY A 47 6.39 -24.06 -11.84
N ALA A 48 7.04 -24.73 -10.91
CA ALA A 48 6.73 -26.10 -10.52
C ALA A 48 5.27 -26.23 -10.05
N THR A 49 4.63 -27.33 -10.42
CA THR A 49 3.24 -27.64 -10.02
C THR A 49 3.19 -28.94 -9.24
N SER A 50 2.04 -29.24 -8.60
CA SER A 50 1.84 -30.44 -7.77
C SER A 50 2.96 -30.63 -6.74
N SER A 51 3.48 -29.54 -6.18
CA SER A 51 4.67 -29.53 -5.34
C SER A 51 4.33 -29.09 -3.93
N ASN A 52 4.74 -29.87 -2.93
CA ASN A 52 4.53 -29.57 -1.52
C ASN A 52 5.87 -29.63 -0.75
N PRO A 53 6.77 -28.64 -0.97
CA PRO A 53 8.08 -28.66 -0.33
C PRO A 53 7.99 -28.35 1.16
N ALA A 54 8.87 -28.97 1.96
CA ALA A 54 9.00 -28.67 3.39
C ALA A 54 9.88 -27.44 3.66
N PHE A 55 10.58 -26.96 2.65
CA PHE A 55 11.42 -25.77 2.66
C PHE A 55 11.70 -25.34 1.23
N LEU A 56 12.13 -24.09 1.04
CA LEU A 56 12.68 -23.59 -0.21
C LEU A 56 14.13 -23.17 -0.01
N SER A 57 14.95 -23.39 -1.03
CA SER A 57 16.34 -22.94 -1.03
C SER A 57 16.80 -22.51 -2.41
N TRP A 58 17.60 -21.44 -2.42
CA TRP A 58 18.19 -20.87 -3.63
C TRP A 58 19.68 -20.64 -3.41
N THR A 59 20.49 -21.11 -4.33
CA THR A 59 21.93 -20.85 -4.39
C THR A 59 22.17 -19.78 -5.44
N PHE A 60 22.93 -18.75 -5.09
CA PHE A 60 23.23 -17.61 -5.95
C PHE A 60 24.62 -17.76 -6.61
N ASP A 61 24.83 -17.06 -7.72
CA ASP A 61 26.12 -16.99 -8.43
C ASP A 61 27.19 -16.27 -7.60
N GLU A 62 26.80 -15.42 -6.67
CA GLU A 62 27.68 -14.64 -5.79
C GLU A 62 27.27 -14.71 -4.31
N TYR A 63 28.09 -14.14 -3.42
CA TYR A 63 27.75 -14.02 -2.00
C TYR A 63 26.69 -12.94 -1.79
N VAL A 64 25.70 -13.26 -0.99
CA VAL A 64 24.56 -12.40 -0.70
C VAL A 64 24.47 -12.04 0.79
N VAL A 65 23.76 -10.97 1.09
CA VAL A 65 23.35 -10.56 2.43
C VAL A 65 21.85 -10.49 2.52
N LEU A 66 21.31 -10.79 3.70
CA LEU A 66 19.87 -10.65 3.98
C LEU A 66 19.61 -9.31 4.65
N ASN A 67 18.69 -8.55 4.07
CA ASN A 67 18.26 -7.25 4.60
C ASN A 67 16.84 -7.36 5.14
N ASN A 68 16.71 -7.53 6.47
CA ASN A 68 15.43 -7.71 7.16
C ASN A 68 14.49 -8.68 6.41
N PRO A 69 14.87 -9.95 6.25
CA PRO A 69 14.18 -10.89 5.36
C PRO A 69 12.72 -11.12 5.74
N SER A 70 12.37 -11.12 7.02
CA SER A 70 10.99 -11.29 7.49
C SER A 70 10.04 -10.17 7.05
N ALA A 71 10.54 -8.95 6.87
CA ALA A 71 9.75 -7.83 6.39
C ALA A 71 9.85 -7.63 4.86
N SER A 72 10.99 -8.02 4.27
CA SER A 72 11.30 -7.75 2.86
C SER A 72 10.92 -8.89 1.92
N ILE A 73 11.02 -10.16 2.38
CA ILE A 73 10.62 -11.34 1.59
C ILE A 73 9.16 -11.65 1.92
N ARG A 74 8.30 -11.48 0.92
CA ARG A 74 6.85 -11.67 1.08
C ARG A 74 6.40 -12.96 0.41
N CYS A 75 5.44 -13.63 1.01
CA CYS A 75 4.83 -14.83 0.45
C CYS A 75 3.31 -14.69 0.39
N SER A 76 2.72 -15.04 -0.75
CA SER A 76 1.27 -15.08 -0.96
C SER A 76 0.88 -16.38 -1.68
N PRO A 77 0.08 -17.27 -1.05
CA PRO A 77 -0.36 -17.28 0.34
C PRO A 77 0.78 -17.15 1.36
N PRO A 78 0.52 -16.65 2.59
CA PRO A 78 1.54 -16.65 3.64
C PRO A 78 2.04 -18.06 3.94
N LEU A 79 3.34 -18.22 4.23
CA LEU A 79 3.87 -19.48 4.71
C LEU A 79 3.35 -19.78 6.13
N PRO A 80 3.03 -21.05 6.44
CA PRO A 80 2.50 -21.41 7.76
C PRO A 80 3.49 -21.09 8.90
N GLY A 81 2.96 -20.70 10.05
CA GLY A 81 3.76 -20.38 11.23
C GLY A 81 4.63 -19.15 11.05
N GLN A 82 5.82 -19.17 11.65
CA GLN A 82 6.83 -18.13 11.49
C GLN A 82 7.99 -18.64 10.63
N PRO A 83 8.12 -18.20 9.38
CA PRO A 83 9.21 -18.63 8.52
C PRO A 83 10.57 -18.22 9.08
N SER A 84 11.54 -19.14 9.01
CA SER A 84 12.94 -18.90 9.36
C SER A 84 13.79 -18.77 8.10
N TYR A 85 14.70 -17.80 8.12
CA TYR A 85 15.58 -17.47 7.01
C TYR A 85 17.03 -17.80 7.39
N ASN A 86 17.63 -18.75 6.73
CA ASN A 86 19.00 -19.16 6.99
C ASN A 86 19.86 -18.98 5.74
N LEU A 87 20.95 -18.24 5.87
CA LEU A 87 21.93 -18.00 4.82
C LEU A 87 23.22 -18.74 5.16
N GLN A 88 23.65 -19.65 4.29
CA GLN A 88 24.92 -20.37 4.40
C GLN A 88 25.72 -20.21 3.11
N GLY A 89 26.81 -19.44 3.19
CA GLY A 89 27.61 -19.10 2.01
C GLY A 89 26.76 -18.34 0.98
N LYS A 90 26.51 -18.96 -0.16
CA LYS A 90 25.71 -18.42 -1.26
C LYS A 90 24.26 -18.93 -1.29
N THR A 91 23.85 -19.74 -0.28
CA THR A 91 22.54 -20.41 -0.30
C THR A 91 21.62 -19.86 0.77
N LEU A 92 20.50 -19.25 0.35
CA LEU A 92 19.37 -18.89 1.20
C LEU A 92 18.43 -20.10 1.34
N LYS A 93 18.04 -20.42 2.55
CA LYS A 93 17.02 -21.42 2.86
C LYS A 93 15.92 -20.81 3.71
N ILE A 94 14.66 -20.96 3.25
CA ILE A 94 13.45 -20.57 3.99
C ILE A 94 12.77 -21.84 4.47
N LYS A 95 12.53 -21.95 5.78
CA LYS A 95 11.79 -23.05 6.42
C LYS A 95 10.59 -22.50 7.16
N TRP A 96 9.53 -23.28 7.22
CA TRP A 96 8.30 -22.98 7.95
C TRP A 96 7.78 -24.21 8.67
N GLU A 97 6.82 -24.02 9.56
CA GLU A 97 6.17 -25.09 10.30
C GLU A 97 4.71 -25.22 9.89
N GLY A 98 4.27 -26.41 9.54
CA GLY A 98 2.91 -26.70 9.09
C GLY A 98 2.83 -27.02 7.59
N ALA A 99 1.62 -27.37 7.14
CA ALA A 99 1.35 -27.75 5.76
C ALA A 99 0.98 -26.50 4.94
N LEU A 100 1.44 -26.47 3.69
CA LEU A 100 0.98 -25.49 2.70
C LEU A 100 -0.50 -25.71 2.37
N LEU A 101 -1.20 -24.65 1.99
CA LEU A 101 -2.59 -24.74 1.52
C LEU A 101 -2.64 -25.61 0.24
N PRO A 102 -3.55 -26.57 0.14
CA PRO A 102 -3.71 -27.37 -1.06
C PRO A 102 -4.29 -26.54 -2.21
N ASP A 103 -4.00 -26.93 -3.44
CA ASP A 103 -4.51 -26.32 -4.67
C ASP A 103 -4.35 -24.80 -4.70
N ARG A 104 -3.15 -24.30 -4.38
CA ARG A 104 -2.81 -22.87 -4.37
C ARG A 104 -1.48 -22.63 -5.09
N THR A 105 -1.42 -21.48 -5.74
CA THR A 105 -0.18 -20.94 -6.28
C THR A 105 0.47 -20.02 -5.25
N TYR A 106 1.71 -20.32 -4.91
CA TYR A 106 2.55 -19.54 -4.00
C TYR A 106 3.47 -18.61 -4.77
N LEU A 107 3.43 -17.34 -4.44
CA LEU A 107 4.34 -16.31 -4.93
C LEU A 107 5.28 -15.90 -3.81
N ILE A 108 6.57 -16.10 -4.00
CA ILE A 108 7.61 -15.56 -3.12
C ILE A 108 8.19 -14.32 -3.80
N GLN A 109 8.10 -13.18 -3.15
CA GLN A 109 8.69 -11.92 -3.62
C GLN A 109 9.88 -11.57 -2.73
N PHE A 110 11.08 -11.53 -3.31
CA PHE A 110 12.31 -11.25 -2.55
C PHE A 110 12.49 -9.77 -2.22
N GLY A 111 11.91 -8.89 -3.00
CA GLY A 111 12.01 -7.44 -2.81
C GLY A 111 13.46 -6.98 -2.64
N ASN A 112 13.72 -6.26 -1.54
CA ASN A 112 15.07 -5.83 -1.15
C ASN A 112 15.70 -6.77 -0.10
N GLY A 113 15.13 -7.93 0.16
CA GLY A 113 15.53 -8.86 1.20
C GLY A 113 16.81 -9.63 0.89
N VAL A 114 17.16 -9.78 -0.39
CA VAL A 114 18.39 -10.42 -0.85
C VAL A 114 19.18 -9.44 -1.70
N ARG A 115 20.45 -9.22 -1.34
CA ARG A 115 21.33 -8.27 -2.01
C ARG A 115 22.73 -8.86 -2.13
N ASP A 116 23.51 -8.41 -3.12
CA ASP A 116 24.93 -8.77 -3.16
C ASP A 116 25.69 -8.23 -1.93
N LEU A 117 26.80 -8.89 -1.62
CA LEU A 117 27.61 -8.59 -0.44
C LEU A 117 28.44 -7.30 -0.61
N HIS A 118 28.85 -6.95 -1.83
CA HIS A 118 29.85 -5.92 -2.07
C HIS A 118 29.21 -4.58 -2.44
N GLU A 119 28.35 -4.56 -3.47
CA GLU A 119 27.75 -3.34 -4.01
C GLU A 119 26.35 -3.09 -3.45
N ASN A 120 25.78 -4.09 -2.76
CA ASN A 120 24.43 -4.02 -2.17
C ASN A 120 23.31 -3.87 -3.22
N ASN A 121 23.53 -4.39 -4.45
CA ASN A 121 22.50 -4.42 -5.48
C ASN A 121 21.41 -5.44 -5.12
N PRO A 122 20.13 -5.13 -5.33
CA PRO A 122 19.07 -6.10 -5.08
C PRO A 122 19.11 -7.23 -6.11
N MET A 123 18.61 -8.40 -5.73
CA MET A 123 18.48 -9.57 -6.57
C MET A 123 17.77 -9.25 -7.90
N GLY A 124 18.32 -9.76 -9.01
CA GLY A 124 17.80 -9.50 -10.36
C GLY A 124 16.47 -10.21 -10.66
N GLU A 125 16.21 -11.36 -10.03
CA GLU A 125 14.94 -12.11 -10.15
C GLU A 125 14.07 -11.84 -8.92
N PRO A 126 13.07 -10.94 -9.00
CA PRO A 126 12.39 -10.43 -7.83
C PRO A 126 11.37 -11.39 -7.23
N TYR A 127 11.05 -12.52 -7.89
CA TYR A 127 10.02 -13.44 -7.42
C TYR A 127 10.28 -14.90 -7.81
N TRP A 128 9.65 -15.81 -7.05
CA TRP A 128 9.59 -17.25 -7.30
C TRP A 128 8.15 -17.74 -7.19
N VAL A 129 7.70 -18.55 -8.13
CA VAL A 129 6.32 -19.05 -8.19
C VAL A 129 6.31 -20.56 -8.27
N PHE A 130 5.44 -21.21 -7.51
CA PHE A 130 5.13 -22.62 -7.61
C PHE A 130 3.67 -22.89 -7.19
N ALA A 131 3.13 -24.05 -7.51
CA ALA A 131 1.79 -24.45 -7.10
C ALA A 131 1.78 -25.78 -6.36
N THR A 132 0.97 -25.85 -5.30
CA THR A 132 0.64 -27.13 -4.64
C THR A 132 -0.37 -27.93 -5.46
N GLY A 133 -1.18 -27.25 -6.28
CA GLY A 133 -2.11 -27.83 -7.25
C GLY A 133 -1.47 -28.17 -8.59
N ALA A 134 -2.27 -28.72 -9.50
CA ALA A 134 -1.83 -29.19 -10.82
C ALA A 134 -1.54 -28.06 -11.83
N LYS A 135 -1.90 -26.82 -11.53
CA LYS A 135 -1.69 -25.65 -12.39
C LYS A 135 -1.19 -24.44 -11.60
N ILE A 136 -0.53 -23.53 -12.27
CA ILE A 136 -0.31 -22.17 -11.78
C ILE A 136 -1.58 -21.37 -12.02
N ASP A 137 -2.13 -20.77 -10.98
CA ASP A 137 -3.29 -19.91 -11.09
C ASP A 137 -2.92 -18.59 -11.79
N SER A 138 -3.84 -18.03 -12.55
CA SER A 138 -3.65 -16.78 -13.29
C SER A 138 -4.56 -15.64 -12.82
N GLY A 139 -5.39 -15.92 -11.81
CA GLY A 139 -6.30 -14.95 -11.25
C GLY A 139 -5.61 -13.73 -10.66
N GLN A 140 -6.26 -12.58 -10.69
CA GLN A 140 -5.70 -11.36 -10.18
C GLN A 140 -6.78 -10.37 -9.75
N ILE A 141 -6.58 -9.70 -8.62
CA ILE A 141 -7.35 -8.53 -8.17
C ILE A 141 -6.40 -7.35 -8.10
N ARG A 142 -6.87 -6.18 -8.54
CA ARG A 142 -6.13 -4.92 -8.48
C ARG A 142 -6.98 -3.86 -7.81
N GLY A 143 -6.32 -2.81 -7.32
CA GLY A 143 -7.06 -1.68 -6.78
C GLY A 143 -6.19 -0.56 -6.29
N MET A 144 -6.86 0.40 -5.67
CA MET A 144 -6.26 1.54 -5.01
C MET A 144 -6.71 1.59 -3.56
N LEU A 145 -5.82 1.98 -2.67
CA LEU A 145 -6.13 2.23 -1.27
C LEU A 145 -6.00 3.72 -0.99
N LEU A 146 -7.11 4.38 -0.73
CA LEU A 146 -7.21 5.84 -0.60
C LEU A 146 -7.81 6.24 0.73
N ASN A 147 -7.45 7.43 1.19
CA ASN A 147 -8.13 8.08 2.32
C ASN A 147 -9.36 8.85 1.79
N PRO A 148 -10.58 8.55 2.23
CA PRO A 148 -11.80 9.17 1.70
C PRO A 148 -11.88 10.67 2.02
N LEU A 149 -11.30 11.11 3.15
CA LEU A 149 -11.37 12.51 3.58
C LEU A 149 -10.41 13.43 2.81
N THR A 150 -9.28 12.87 2.36
CA THR A 150 -8.19 13.65 1.74
C THR A 150 -7.91 13.29 0.28
N GLY A 151 -8.43 12.16 -0.20
CA GLY A 151 -8.12 11.60 -1.50
C GLY A 151 -6.68 11.09 -1.64
N LYS A 152 -5.88 11.15 -0.57
CA LYS A 152 -4.47 10.73 -0.60
C LYS A 152 -4.33 9.21 -0.57
N PRO A 153 -3.32 8.66 -1.27
CA PRO A 153 -3.02 7.25 -1.22
C PRO A 153 -2.43 6.83 0.14
N TRP A 154 -2.68 5.58 0.52
CA TRP A 154 -2.03 4.92 1.63
C TRP A 154 -0.92 4.00 1.12
N ASP A 155 0.32 4.27 1.57
CA ASP A 155 1.51 3.47 1.25
C ASP A 155 1.72 2.35 2.26
N ASN A 156 2.23 1.22 1.79
CA ASN A 156 2.72 0.08 2.59
C ASN A 156 1.69 -0.53 3.57
N GLN A 157 0.40 -0.41 3.27
CA GLN A 157 -0.64 -1.07 4.06
C GLN A 157 -0.84 -2.51 3.59
N ALA A 158 -1.14 -3.44 4.50
CA ALA A 158 -1.53 -4.78 4.14
C ALA A 158 -2.87 -4.77 3.38
N VAL A 159 -2.95 -5.54 2.30
CA VAL A 159 -4.19 -5.86 1.58
C VAL A 159 -4.33 -7.36 1.54
N VAL A 160 -5.38 -7.89 2.14
CA VAL A 160 -5.53 -9.33 2.39
C VAL A 160 -6.86 -9.87 1.87
N LEU A 161 -6.83 -11.15 1.48
CA LEU A 161 -8.04 -11.88 1.10
C LEU A 161 -8.27 -13.04 2.07
N HIS A 162 -9.51 -13.15 2.52
CA HIS A 162 -10.01 -14.29 3.26
C HIS A 162 -11.05 -15.07 2.43
N ALA A 163 -11.32 -16.31 2.79
CA ALA A 163 -12.34 -17.10 2.15
C ALA A 163 -13.71 -16.41 2.22
N ALA A 164 -14.57 -16.67 1.24
CA ALA A 164 -15.89 -16.02 1.12
C ALA A 164 -16.79 -16.24 2.35
N ASP A 165 -16.64 -17.38 3.00
CA ASP A 165 -17.42 -17.81 4.18
C ASP A 165 -16.68 -17.59 5.51
N ALA A 166 -15.53 -16.91 5.47
CA ALA A 166 -14.75 -16.63 6.66
C ALA A 166 -15.53 -15.71 7.62
N PRO A 167 -15.45 -15.95 8.95
CA PRO A 167 -16.08 -15.05 9.92
C PRO A 167 -15.37 -13.70 9.97
N ASP A 168 -16.03 -12.68 10.49
CA ASP A 168 -15.44 -11.34 10.66
C ASP A 168 -14.12 -11.34 11.44
N SER A 169 -13.98 -12.28 12.38
CA SER A 169 -12.74 -12.46 13.14
C SER A 169 -11.55 -12.98 12.30
N ALA A 170 -11.79 -13.34 11.04
CA ALA A 170 -10.72 -13.81 10.16
C ALA A 170 -9.61 -12.79 9.95
N VAL A 171 -9.90 -11.49 10.03
CA VAL A 171 -8.88 -10.42 9.93
C VAL A 171 -7.75 -10.55 10.96
N PHE A 172 -8.00 -11.27 12.08
CA PHE A 172 -7.01 -11.56 13.12
C PHE A 172 -6.26 -12.87 12.89
N THR A 173 -6.50 -13.55 11.80
CA THR A 173 -5.89 -14.84 11.44
C THR A 173 -5.12 -14.71 10.12
N PRO A 174 -4.17 -15.63 9.81
CA PRO A 174 -3.47 -15.60 8.54
C PRO A 174 -4.46 -15.60 7.36
N PRO A 175 -4.31 -14.70 6.39
CA PRO A 175 -5.18 -14.66 5.21
C PRO A 175 -4.86 -15.77 4.22
N VAL A 176 -5.77 -15.99 3.25
CA VAL A 176 -5.50 -16.90 2.12
C VAL A 176 -4.50 -16.27 1.16
N TYR A 177 -4.59 -14.96 0.91
CA TYR A 177 -3.65 -14.21 0.08
C TYR A 177 -3.35 -12.84 0.71
N GLY A 178 -2.18 -12.30 0.43
CA GLY A 178 -1.78 -10.99 0.93
C GLY A 178 -0.84 -10.25 -0.02
N SER A 179 -0.96 -8.94 0.00
CA SER A 179 -0.11 -7.98 -0.71
C SER A 179 0.04 -6.71 0.11
N ARG A 180 0.74 -5.72 -0.44
CA ARG A 180 0.83 -4.38 0.16
C ARG A 180 0.58 -3.30 -0.88
N SER A 181 0.00 -2.18 -0.43
CA SER A 181 -0.14 -1.00 -1.28
C SER A 181 1.21 -0.35 -1.55
N GLY A 182 1.37 0.19 -2.73
CA GLY A 182 2.52 1.00 -3.14
C GLY A 182 2.39 2.46 -2.71
N LYS A 183 3.41 3.28 -3.01
CA LYS A 183 3.45 4.71 -2.70
C LYS A 183 2.30 5.51 -3.32
N ASP A 184 1.78 5.05 -4.42
CA ASP A 184 0.61 5.57 -5.14
C ASP A 184 -0.72 5.01 -4.62
N GLY A 185 -0.69 4.16 -3.59
CA GLY A 185 -1.84 3.44 -3.05
C GLY A 185 -2.25 2.23 -3.88
N GLY A 186 -1.64 2.00 -5.04
CA GLY A 186 -1.93 0.86 -5.91
C GLY A 186 -1.58 -0.47 -5.25
N PHE A 187 -2.43 -1.48 -5.42
CA PHE A 187 -2.14 -2.84 -4.98
C PHE A 187 -2.50 -3.86 -6.06
N THR A 188 -1.82 -5.00 -6.02
CA THR A 188 -2.10 -6.15 -6.87
C THR A 188 -1.97 -7.42 -6.05
N LEU A 189 -2.95 -8.31 -6.18
CA LEU A 189 -2.98 -9.66 -5.63
C LEU A 189 -2.99 -10.63 -6.82
N PRO A 190 -1.85 -11.10 -7.30
CA PRO A 190 -1.75 -11.99 -8.44
C PRO A 190 -1.85 -13.45 -8.02
N TYR A 191 -1.94 -14.35 -9.01
CA TYR A 191 -1.93 -15.81 -8.84
C TYR A 191 -3.03 -16.35 -7.94
N LEU A 192 -4.22 -15.74 -8.02
CA LEU A 192 -5.37 -16.17 -7.24
C LEU A 192 -6.01 -17.41 -7.88
N ALA A 193 -6.32 -18.40 -7.06
CA ALA A 193 -7.21 -19.49 -7.48
C ALA A 193 -8.60 -18.97 -7.80
N ASP A 194 -9.34 -19.70 -8.65
CA ASP A 194 -10.72 -19.38 -8.95
C ASP A 194 -11.55 -19.40 -7.66
N GLY A 195 -12.37 -18.37 -7.47
CA GLY A 195 -13.19 -18.24 -6.26
C GLY A 195 -13.60 -16.82 -5.96
N ARG A 196 -14.33 -16.67 -4.87
CA ARG A 196 -14.73 -15.37 -4.31
C ARG A 196 -14.11 -15.21 -2.94
N TYR A 197 -13.76 -13.96 -2.61
CA TYR A 197 -13.00 -13.63 -1.41
C TYR A 197 -13.56 -12.41 -0.72
N GLN A 198 -13.40 -12.35 0.59
CA GLN A 198 -13.52 -11.12 1.34
C GLN A 198 -12.18 -10.37 1.25
N ILE A 199 -12.22 -9.04 1.05
CA ILE A 199 -11.02 -8.21 0.97
C ILE A 199 -10.99 -7.19 2.09
N PHE A 200 -9.80 -7.05 2.69
CA PHE A 200 -9.53 -6.07 3.75
C PHE A 200 -8.20 -5.38 3.51
N ALA A 201 -8.07 -4.14 4.03
CA ALA A 201 -6.78 -3.48 4.13
C ALA A 201 -6.63 -2.77 5.47
N PHE A 202 -5.42 -2.82 6.04
CA PHE A 202 -5.11 -2.26 7.36
C PHE A 202 -3.60 -2.03 7.52
N SER A 203 -3.23 -1.31 8.57
CA SER A 203 -1.82 -1.17 8.97
C SER A 203 -1.29 -2.47 9.58
N ASP A 204 -0.14 -2.92 9.09
CA ASP A 204 0.51 -4.18 9.49
C ASP A 204 2.01 -3.91 9.70
N PRO A 205 2.38 -3.32 10.85
CA PRO A 205 3.76 -2.93 11.13
C PRO A 205 4.70 -4.11 11.38
N ASP A 206 4.20 -5.24 11.85
CA ASP A 206 4.98 -6.45 12.14
C ASP A 206 5.11 -7.41 10.94
N GLY A 207 4.36 -7.16 9.86
CA GLY A 207 4.48 -7.88 8.60
C GLY A 207 3.81 -9.25 8.58
N ASN A 208 2.94 -9.54 9.53
CA ASN A 208 2.29 -10.85 9.66
C ASN A 208 0.99 -11.00 8.86
N LEU A 209 0.53 -9.91 8.20
CA LEU A 209 -0.71 -9.84 7.43
C LEU A 209 -1.98 -10.11 8.26
N GLN A 210 -1.93 -9.81 9.54
CA GLN A 210 -3.04 -9.94 10.47
C GLN A 210 -3.31 -8.60 11.15
N LEU A 211 -4.57 -8.31 11.42
CA LEU A 211 -4.91 -7.12 12.19
C LEU A 211 -4.44 -7.27 13.64
N GLY A 212 -3.69 -6.28 14.12
CA GLY A 212 -3.22 -6.27 15.50
C GLY A 212 -4.38 -6.27 16.51
N THR A 213 -4.21 -6.99 17.62
CA THR A 213 -5.18 -7.01 18.72
C THR A 213 -4.87 -5.87 19.68
N GLY A 214 -5.75 -4.92 19.86
CA GLY A 214 -5.59 -3.87 20.87
C GLY A 214 -6.47 -2.66 20.66
N GLU A 215 -6.11 -1.78 19.80
CA GLU A 215 -6.88 -0.58 19.53
C GLU A 215 -7.73 -0.76 18.26
N ARG A 216 -8.79 0.05 18.13
CA ARG A 216 -9.60 0.09 16.90
C ARG A 216 -8.79 0.68 15.76
N SER A 217 -7.91 -0.15 15.20
CA SER A 217 -7.12 0.25 14.04
C SER A 217 -8.03 0.51 12.83
N PRO A 218 -7.62 1.41 11.93
CA PRO A 218 -8.31 1.60 10.65
C PRO A 218 -8.36 0.29 9.87
N VAL A 219 -9.54 -0.08 9.39
CA VAL A 219 -9.75 -1.23 8.50
C VAL A 219 -10.60 -0.80 7.32
N ALA A 220 -10.05 -0.92 6.13
CA ALA A 220 -10.80 -0.83 4.89
C ALA A 220 -11.32 -2.22 4.52
N TRP A 221 -12.53 -2.28 4.01
CA TRP A 221 -13.13 -3.50 3.47
C TRP A 221 -14.00 -3.18 2.27
N PHE A 222 -14.35 -4.21 1.52
CA PHE A 222 -15.33 -4.09 0.47
C PHE A 222 -16.55 -4.93 0.85
N PRO A 223 -17.77 -4.37 0.84
CA PRO A 223 -18.94 -5.07 1.38
C PRO A 223 -19.36 -6.28 0.57
N GLN A 224 -18.92 -6.37 -0.69
CA GLN A 224 -19.19 -7.50 -1.55
C GLN A 224 -17.99 -8.43 -1.66
N LEU A 225 -18.25 -9.69 -2.00
CA LEU A 225 -17.19 -10.63 -2.33
C LEU A 225 -16.54 -10.25 -3.66
N VAL A 226 -15.22 -10.21 -3.65
CA VAL A 226 -14.40 -9.93 -4.84
C VAL A 226 -13.93 -11.21 -5.51
N ALA A 227 -13.67 -11.15 -6.82
CA ALA A 227 -13.20 -12.27 -7.62
C ALA A 227 -12.05 -11.85 -8.54
N SER A 228 -11.42 -12.83 -9.17
CA SER A 228 -10.40 -12.56 -10.19
C SER A 228 -10.94 -11.68 -11.31
N GLY A 229 -10.18 -10.67 -11.70
CA GLY A 229 -10.55 -9.66 -12.71
C GLY A 229 -11.11 -8.38 -12.11
N ASP A 230 -11.47 -8.36 -10.82
CA ASP A 230 -12.00 -7.17 -10.18
C ASP A 230 -10.93 -6.08 -10.04
N SER A 231 -11.38 -4.84 -10.22
CA SER A 231 -10.61 -3.64 -9.94
C SER A 231 -11.45 -2.72 -9.06
N LEU A 232 -10.91 -2.36 -7.88
CA LEU A 232 -11.70 -1.67 -6.86
C LEU A 232 -10.88 -0.59 -6.14
N VAL A 233 -11.61 0.29 -5.47
CA VAL A 233 -11.02 1.25 -4.53
C VAL A 233 -11.43 0.85 -3.12
N LEU A 234 -10.43 0.69 -2.25
CA LEU A 234 -10.61 0.52 -0.83
C LEU A 234 -10.39 1.87 -0.13
N TRP A 235 -11.29 2.18 0.78
CA TRP A 235 -11.25 3.41 1.55
C TRP A 235 -10.76 3.12 2.96
N LEU A 236 -9.61 3.69 3.33
CA LEU A 236 -8.99 3.52 4.64
C LEU A 236 -8.90 4.87 5.34
N ALA A 237 -9.50 4.96 6.51
CA ALA A 237 -9.36 6.11 7.40
C ALA A 237 -9.36 5.66 8.84
N ASP A 238 -8.81 6.52 9.71
CA ASP A 238 -8.98 6.37 11.15
C ASP A 238 -10.50 6.41 11.46
N PRO A 239 -11.06 5.40 12.16
CA PRO A 239 -12.48 5.37 12.49
C PRO A 239 -12.95 6.54 13.39
N GLU A 240 -12.02 7.24 14.02
CA GLU A 240 -12.28 8.46 14.78
C GLU A 240 -11.95 9.75 14.00
N ALA A 241 -11.41 9.62 12.79
CA ALA A 241 -11.13 10.78 11.96
C ALA A 241 -12.42 11.51 11.61
N LYS A 242 -12.44 12.78 11.92
CA LYS A 242 -13.51 13.68 11.52
C LYS A 242 -13.01 14.51 10.34
N GLN A 243 -13.93 14.80 9.45
CA GLN A 243 -13.69 15.83 8.46
C GLN A 243 -13.28 17.13 9.16
N ASP A 244 -12.24 17.78 8.68
CA ASP A 244 -11.92 19.15 9.16
C ASP A 244 -13.18 20.01 9.07
N SER A 245 -13.47 20.72 10.14
CA SER A 245 -14.59 21.65 10.16
C SER A 245 -14.48 22.57 8.95
N VAL A 246 -15.61 22.81 8.28
CA VAL A 246 -15.69 23.77 7.18
C VAL A 246 -15.03 25.06 7.69
N ALA A 247 -13.86 25.39 7.14
CA ALA A 247 -13.19 26.62 7.51
C ALA A 247 -14.15 27.74 7.15
N LEU A 248 -14.62 28.45 8.17
CA LEU A 248 -15.57 29.54 7.95
C LEU A 248 -15.00 30.44 6.86
N PHE A 249 -15.64 30.39 5.72
CA PHE A 249 -15.22 31.10 4.53
C PHE A 249 -15.21 32.60 4.86
N ARG A 250 -14.02 33.15 5.09
CA ARG A 250 -13.88 34.61 5.25
C ARG A 250 -13.99 35.25 3.88
N GLN A 251 -15.13 35.84 3.59
CA GLN A 251 -15.32 36.62 2.38
C GLN A 251 -14.28 37.74 2.29
N LEU A 252 -13.54 37.75 1.19
CA LEU A 252 -12.62 38.83 0.88
C LEU A 252 -13.37 39.96 0.19
N PRO A 253 -12.89 41.23 0.25
CA PRO A 253 -13.41 42.34 -0.54
C PRO A 253 -13.39 42.02 -2.04
N ALA A 254 -14.33 42.58 -2.79
CA ALA A 254 -14.50 42.31 -4.21
C ALA A 254 -13.26 42.66 -5.07
N ASP A 255 -12.48 43.65 -4.64
CA ASP A 255 -11.24 44.09 -5.30
C ASP A 255 -10.06 43.11 -5.10
N SER A 256 -10.20 42.14 -4.20
CA SER A 256 -9.17 41.13 -3.85
C SER A 256 -9.68 39.71 -3.95
N SER A 257 -10.85 39.49 -4.52
CA SER A 257 -11.53 38.20 -4.58
C SER A 257 -12.10 37.88 -5.95
N GLY A 258 -12.52 36.64 -6.14
CA GLY A 258 -13.27 36.17 -7.29
C GLY A 258 -14.65 35.64 -6.90
N VAL A 259 -15.47 35.36 -7.91
CA VAL A 259 -16.80 34.80 -7.78
C VAL A 259 -16.87 33.42 -8.43
N PHE A 260 -17.50 32.48 -7.77
CA PHE A 260 -17.78 31.14 -8.33
C PHE A 260 -19.28 30.88 -8.32
N LYS A 261 -19.83 30.54 -9.48
CA LYS A 261 -21.21 30.12 -9.61
C LYS A 261 -21.28 28.63 -9.90
N LEU A 262 -21.92 27.91 -9.02
CA LEU A 262 -22.15 26.49 -9.14
C LEU A 262 -23.63 26.22 -9.43
N THR A 263 -23.89 25.47 -10.48
CA THR A 263 -25.21 24.92 -10.78
C THR A 263 -25.11 23.39 -10.77
N VAL A 264 -25.81 22.76 -9.85
CA VAL A 264 -25.86 21.31 -9.75
C VAL A 264 -27.14 20.79 -10.36
N ALA A 265 -27.02 20.00 -11.39
CA ALA A 265 -28.17 19.30 -11.98
C ALA A 265 -28.51 18.08 -11.11
N PRO A 266 -29.80 17.82 -10.84
CA PRO A 266 -30.21 16.61 -10.13
C PRO A 266 -29.94 15.38 -11.00
N ALA A 267 -28.86 14.67 -10.72
CA ALA A 267 -28.50 13.45 -11.45
C ALA A 267 -29.16 12.20 -10.86
N THR A 268 -29.40 12.23 -9.57
CA THR A 268 -30.02 11.11 -8.81
C THR A 268 -30.75 11.68 -7.61
N ASP A 269 -31.81 11.00 -7.19
CA ASP A 269 -32.46 11.29 -5.90
C ASP A 269 -31.52 10.92 -4.76
N GLY A 270 -31.39 11.79 -3.79
CA GLY A 270 -30.56 11.54 -2.60
C GLY A 270 -30.09 12.81 -1.89
N PRO A 271 -29.61 12.67 -0.66
CA PRO A 271 -29.11 13.77 0.14
C PRO A 271 -27.66 14.13 -0.30
N TRP A 272 -27.56 14.83 -1.41
CA TRP A 272 -26.26 15.27 -1.92
C TRP A 272 -25.69 16.45 -1.11
N VAL A 273 -24.40 16.32 -0.77
CA VAL A 273 -23.57 17.39 -0.23
C VAL A 273 -22.47 17.71 -1.22
N HIS A 274 -22.27 19.02 -1.46
CA HIS A 274 -21.27 19.55 -2.38
C HIS A 274 -20.25 20.36 -1.60
N GLN A 275 -18.98 20.15 -1.89
CA GLN A 275 -17.87 20.83 -1.22
C GLN A 275 -16.93 21.47 -2.24
N LEU A 276 -16.55 22.72 -1.98
CA LEU A 276 -15.43 23.36 -2.65
C LEU A 276 -14.22 23.31 -1.73
N ARG A 277 -13.17 22.60 -2.14
CA ARG A 277 -11.97 22.37 -1.32
C ARG A 277 -10.77 23.11 -1.89
N ARG A 278 -9.90 23.58 -0.99
CA ARG A 278 -8.61 24.16 -1.31
C ARG A 278 -7.55 23.64 -0.35
N ASP A 279 -6.43 23.17 -0.87
CA ASP A 279 -5.32 22.64 -0.06
C ASP A 279 -5.77 21.55 0.95
N GLY A 280 -6.79 20.76 0.56
CA GLY A 280 -7.36 19.71 1.41
C GLY A 280 -8.41 20.19 2.42
N ILE A 281 -8.61 21.49 2.59
CA ILE A 281 -9.57 22.09 3.53
C ILE A 281 -10.89 22.38 2.81
N VAL A 282 -12.01 22.12 3.46
CA VAL A 282 -13.35 22.50 2.96
C VAL A 282 -13.51 24.00 3.09
N ALA A 283 -13.47 24.70 1.95
CA ALA A 283 -13.66 26.15 1.89
C ALA A 283 -15.15 26.54 1.87
N TRP A 284 -15.99 25.70 1.32
CA TRP A 284 -17.44 25.89 1.26
C TRP A 284 -18.16 24.55 1.14
N GLN A 285 -19.39 24.50 1.66
CA GLN A 285 -20.27 23.36 1.58
C GLN A 285 -21.71 23.78 1.38
N GLY A 286 -22.48 23.02 0.59
CA GLY A 286 -23.91 23.19 0.38
C GLY A 286 -24.59 21.88 0.07
N SER A 287 -25.88 21.75 0.40
CA SER A 287 -26.63 20.50 0.28
C SER A 287 -27.80 20.66 -0.71
N GLY A 288 -28.08 19.56 -1.45
CA GLY A 288 -29.19 19.46 -2.39
C GLY A 288 -28.88 19.94 -3.80
N ALA A 289 -29.85 19.79 -4.71
CA ALA A 289 -29.75 20.19 -6.12
C ALA A 289 -30.17 21.69 -6.25
N ASN A 290 -29.23 22.59 -6.22
CA ASN A 290 -29.43 24.03 -6.26
C ASN A 290 -28.36 24.75 -7.08
N SER A 291 -28.53 26.06 -7.22
CA SER A 291 -27.49 26.92 -7.75
C SER A 291 -27.00 27.86 -6.63
N TRP A 292 -25.70 28.00 -6.54
CA TRP A 292 -25.05 28.85 -5.55
C TRP A 292 -24.16 29.89 -6.24
N THR A 293 -24.12 31.11 -5.68
CA THR A 293 -23.13 32.10 -6.04
C THR A 293 -22.25 32.36 -4.83
N LEU A 294 -20.98 32.04 -4.94
CA LEU A 294 -19.98 32.21 -3.89
C LEU A 294 -19.15 33.45 -4.20
N GLU A 295 -19.36 34.49 -3.46
CA GLU A 295 -18.63 35.76 -3.60
C GLU A 295 -17.49 35.82 -2.58
N GLY A 296 -16.46 36.59 -2.86
CA GLY A 296 -15.37 36.82 -1.92
C GLY A 296 -14.39 35.64 -1.81
N LEU A 297 -14.33 34.75 -2.80
CA LEU A 297 -13.41 33.64 -2.83
C LEU A 297 -11.96 34.11 -2.99
N LYS A 298 -11.07 33.61 -2.16
CA LYS A 298 -9.63 33.84 -2.28
C LYS A 298 -9.14 33.31 -3.63
N PRO A 299 -8.37 34.06 -4.42
CA PRO A 299 -7.81 33.57 -5.68
C PRO A 299 -6.95 32.30 -5.49
N GLY A 300 -7.07 31.36 -6.42
CA GLY A 300 -6.34 30.12 -6.42
C GLY A 300 -7.12 28.94 -7.01
N LYS A 301 -6.55 27.75 -6.89
CA LYS A 301 -7.13 26.51 -7.41
C LYS A 301 -8.00 25.85 -6.34
N TYR A 302 -9.19 25.45 -6.74
CA TYR A 302 -10.14 24.73 -5.92
C TYR A 302 -10.51 23.40 -6.59
N GLN A 303 -10.88 22.43 -5.76
CA GLN A 303 -11.44 21.15 -6.20
C GLN A 303 -12.91 21.08 -5.77
N LEU A 304 -13.80 20.83 -6.73
CA LEU A 304 -15.20 20.55 -6.44
C LEU A 304 -15.35 19.03 -6.21
N GLN A 305 -16.08 18.65 -5.18
CA GLN A 305 -16.48 17.28 -4.93
C GLN A 305 -17.91 17.22 -4.39
N SER A 306 -18.55 16.08 -4.55
CA SER A 306 -19.87 15.79 -4.01
C SER A 306 -19.92 14.38 -3.46
N PHE A 307 -20.73 14.15 -2.44
CA PHE A 307 -21.00 12.84 -1.89
C PHE A 307 -22.46 12.70 -1.48
N LEU A 308 -22.93 11.47 -1.34
CA LEU A 308 -24.24 11.16 -0.78
C LEU A 308 -24.10 11.02 0.73
N ASP A 309 -24.73 11.94 1.45
CA ASP A 309 -24.80 11.96 2.91
C ASP A 309 -25.97 11.12 3.40
N TRP A 310 -25.73 9.81 3.54
CA TRP A 310 -26.77 8.84 3.86
C TRP A 310 -27.38 9.02 5.24
N ASN A 311 -26.61 9.49 6.19
CA ASN A 311 -27.04 9.69 7.57
C ASN A 311 -27.51 11.13 7.84
N LYS A 312 -27.37 12.03 6.87
CA LYS A 312 -27.82 13.43 6.91
C LYS A 312 -27.17 14.25 8.02
N ASN A 313 -25.85 14.03 8.21
CA ASN A 313 -25.07 14.77 9.19
C ASN A 313 -24.26 15.92 8.59
N ASP A 314 -24.36 16.14 7.27
CA ASP A 314 -23.61 17.14 6.49
C ASP A 314 -22.09 16.97 6.59
N GLN A 315 -21.61 15.77 6.87
CA GLN A 315 -20.18 15.44 6.96
C GLN A 315 -19.86 14.26 6.04
N LEU A 316 -18.67 14.29 5.45
CA LEU A 316 -18.17 13.13 4.71
C LEU A 316 -17.71 12.06 5.70
N ASP A 317 -18.43 10.96 5.76
CA ASP A 317 -18.13 9.88 6.70
C ASP A 317 -17.07 8.93 6.18
N ALA A 318 -16.06 8.71 7.02
CA ALA A 318 -15.07 7.68 6.82
C ALA A 318 -15.66 6.28 7.07
N PRO A 319 -15.16 5.25 6.37
CA PRO A 319 -15.56 3.88 6.66
C PRO A 319 -15.15 3.49 8.07
N ASN A 320 -16.05 2.81 8.78
CA ASN A 320 -15.75 2.27 10.08
C ASN A 320 -16.18 0.80 10.15
N TRP A 321 -15.20 -0.09 9.99
CA TRP A 321 -15.45 -1.54 10.00
C TRP A 321 -16.00 -2.04 11.34
N TRP A 322 -15.63 -1.41 12.46
CA TRP A 322 -16.06 -1.81 13.80
C TRP A 322 -17.55 -1.55 14.04
N THR A 323 -18.09 -0.49 13.42
CA THR A 323 -19.52 -0.12 13.49
C THR A 323 -20.29 -0.52 12.23
N ARG A 324 -19.60 -1.08 11.23
CA ARG A 324 -20.16 -1.39 9.89
C ARG A 324 -20.70 -0.16 9.16
N THR A 325 -20.10 0.98 9.41
CA THR A 325 -20.42 2.20 8.65
C THR A 325 -19.65 2.19 7.35
N GLU A 326 -20.38 2.22 6.22
CA GLU A 326 -19.75 2.31 4.89
C GLU A 326 -19.20 3.73 4.65
N ALA A 327 -18.17 3.82 3.79
CA ALA A 327 -17.64 5.11 3.38
C ALA A 327 -18.65 5.87 2.51
N GLU A 328 -18.81 7.15 2.76
CA GLU A 328 -19.38 8.05 1.79
C GLU A 328 -18.31 8.38 0.75
N ILE A 329 -18.56 8.00 -0.50
CA ILE A 329 -17.53 8.09 -1.55
C ILE A 329 -17.59 9.48 -2.18
N PRO A 330 -16.55 10.32 -2.06
CA PRO A 330 -16.54 11.60 -2.73
C PRO A 330 -16.32 11.45 -4.23
N LEU A 331 -17.18 12.06 -5.02
CA LEU A 331 -17.03 12.23 -6.45
C LEU A 331 -16.41 13.59 -6.71
N ALA A 332 -15.18 13.60 -7.19
CA ALA A 332 -14.46 14.85 -7.49
C ALA A 332 -14.64 15.24 -8.96
N ASP A 333 -14.79 16.53 -9.23
CA ASP A 333 -14.67 17.06 -10.58
C ASP A 333 -13.21 16.85 -11.04
N PRO A 334 -12.99 16.22 -12.20
CA PRO A 334 -11.63 15.99 -12.70
C PRO A 334 -10.86 17.28 -13.02
N GLU A 335 -11.58 18.38 -13.22
CA GLU A 335 -10.99 19.68 -13.53
C GLU A 335 -10.95 20.58 -12.28
N ALA A 336 -9.76 21.11 -11.98
CA ALA A 336 -9.63 22.12 -10.94
C ALA A 336 -10.28 23.45 -11.37
N ILE A 337 -10.93 24.10 -10.44
CA ILE A 337 -11.56 25.42 -10.62
C ILE A 337 -10.54 26.49 -10.25
N GLU A 338 -10.14 27.31 -11.21
CA GLU A 338 -9.21 28.41 -10.98
C GLU A 338 -9.98 29.73 -10.79
N VAL A 339 -9.95 30.22 -9.56
CA VAL A 339 -10.60 31.51 -9.19
C VAL A 339 -9.57 32.65 -9.27
N SER A 340 -9.87 33.70 -10.01
CA SER A 340 -9.02 34.89 -10.17
C SER A 340 -9.72 36.15 -9.65
N VAL A 341 -8.94 37.14 -9.26
CA VAL A 341 -9.49 38.45 -8.78
C VAL A 341 -10.33 39.10 -9.84
N GLY A 342 -11.54 39.53 -9.46
CA GLY A 342 -12.47 40.23 -10.32
C GLY A 342 -13.14 39.38 -11.41
N TRP A 343 -12.87 38.04 -11.42
CA TRP A 343 -13.47 37.14 -12.39
C TRP A 343 -14.61 36.33 -11.78
N THR A 344 -15.59 36.02 -12.61
CA THR A 344 -16.65 35.05 -12.28
C THR A 344 -16.37 33.76 -13.04
N VAL A 345 -16.25 32.65 -12.32
CA VAL A 345 -16.14 31.30 -12.89
C VAL A 345 -17.47 30.60 -12.69
N GLU A 346 -18.01 30.00 -13.76
CA GLU A 346 -19.27 29.27 -13.72
C GLU A 346 -19.00 27.77 -13.97
N ARG A 347 -19.64 26.91 -13.18
CA ARG A 347 -19.57 25.47 -13.34
C ARG A 347 -20.95 24.84 -13.28
N GLN A 348 -21.27 24.07 -14.30
CA GLN A 348 -22.38 23.14 -14.23
C GLN A 348 -21.80 21.78 -13.77
N TRP A 349 -22.32 21.27 -12.69
CA TRP A 349 -21.86 20.04 -12.07
C TRP A 349 -22.96 18.97 -12.11
N LEU A 350 -22.62 17.84 -12.70
CA LEU A 350 -23.43 16.64 -12.66
C LEU A 350 -22.58 15.58 -11.96
N PRO A 351 -22.80 15.31 -10.66
CA PRO A 351 -22.14 14.18 -10.03
C PRO A 351 -22.45 12.94 -10.85
N GLY A 352 -21.42 12.25 -11.35
CA GLY A 352 -21.59 11.04 -12.16
C GLY A 352 -22.47 10.03 -11.44
N ALA A 353 -22.94 8.99 -12.15
CA ALA A 353 -23.73 7.95 -11.54
C ALA A 353 -22.96 7.41 -10.32
N TYR A 354 -23.46 7.71 -9.14
CA TYR A 354 -22.92 7.16 -7.90
C TYR A 354 -22.97 5.64 -8.05
N PRO A 355 -21.89 4.90 -7.79
CA PRO A 355 -22.00 3.47 -7.77
C PRO A 355 -23.14 3.14 -6.81
N ALA A 356 -24.20 2.47 -7.33
CA ALA A 356 -25.35 2.12 -6.52
C ALA A 356 -24.89 1.60 -5.17
N PRO A 357 -25.53 2.02 -4.05
CA PRO A 357 -25.16 1.49 -2.75
C PRO A 357 -25.06 -0.01 -2.90
N GLN A 358 -23.88 -0.54 -2.70
CA GLN A 358 -23.63 -1.95 -2.86
C GLN A 358 -24.33 -2.59 -1.67
N THR A 359 -25.61 -2.95 -1.88
CA THR A 359 -26.39 -3.69 -0.89
C THR A 359 -25.71 -5.04 -0.71
N GLY A 360 -24.69 -5.03 0.14
CA GLY A 360 -24.24 -6.25 0.76
C GLY A 360 -25.41 -6.90 1.48
N PRO A 361 -25.38 -8.19 1.78
CA PRO A 361 -26.36 -8.80 2.66
C PRO A 361 -26.46 -7.89 3.89
N GLY A 362 -27.68 -7.38 4.16
CA GLY A 362 -27.95 -6.49 5.27
C GLY A 362 -27.29 -7.00 6.55
N PRO A 363 -26.99 -6.14 7.53
CA PRO A 363 -26.35 -6.57 8.74
C PRO A 363 -27.06 -7.82 9.25
N PRO A 364 -26.33 -8.88 9.65
CA PRO A 364 -26.97 -10.07 10.17
C PRO A 364 -27.93 -9.61 11.25
N GLU A 365 -29.21 -9.98 11.11
CA GLU A 365 -30.21 -9.72 12.15
C GLU A 365 -29.54 -10.04 13.48
N LYS A 366 -29.63 -9.13 14.44
CA LYS A 366 -29.09 -9.32 15.79
C LYS A 366 -29.66 -10.61 16.34
N GLY A 367 -29.03 -11.72 16.01
CA GLY A 367 -29.25 -12.97 16.69
C GLY A 367 -29.00 -12.71 18.16
N SER A 368 -30.03 -12.86 18.96
CA SER A 368 -29.97 -12.74 20.43
C SER A 368 -28.70 -13.46 20.89
N ALA A 369 -27.77 -12.70 21.45
CA ALA A 369 -26.63 -13.27 22.13
C ALA A 369 -27.15 -14.20 23.19
N SER A 370 -27.06 -15.51 22.95
CA SER A 370 -27.27 -16.50 23.97
C SER A 370 -26.22 -16.26 25.06
N ALA A 371 -26.68 -15.97 26.26
CA ALA A 371 -25.84 -15.82 27.45
C ALA A 371 -24.87 -17.02 27.54
N PRO A 372 -23.62 -16.82 27.97
CA PRO A 372 -22.68 -17.92 28.18
C PRO A 372 -23.30 -18.89 29.24
N PRO A 373 -23.12 -20.22 29.06
CA PRO A 373 -23.61 -21.19 29.99
C PRO A 373 -23.00 -20.91 31.36
N GLN A 374 -23.87 -20.76 32.37
CA GLN A 374 -23.45 -20.64 33.76
C GLN A 374 -22.76 -21.95 34.16
N GLY A 375 -21.54 -21.83 34.68
CA GLY A 375 -20.73 -22.95 35.09
C GLY A 375 -21.45 -23.85 36.10
N GLU A 376 -21.48 -25.14 35.76
CA GLU A 376 -21.87 -26.19 36.70
C GLU A 376 -20.92 -26.24 37.89
N SER A 377 -21.51 -26.17 39.07
CA SER A 377 -20.81 -26.30 40.34
C SER A 377 -20.20 -27.70 40.47
N SER A 378 -18.89 -27.78 40.72
CA SER A 378 -18.17 -29.01 41.03
C SER A 378 -18.76 -29.74 42.24
N PRO A 379 -18.90 -31.07 42.19
CA PRO A 379 -19.32 -31.84 43.37
C PRO A 379 -18.20 -31.91 44.41
N LYS A 380 -18.54 -31.61 45.67
CA LYS A 380 -17.67 -31.82 46.84
C LYS A 380 -17.45 -33.32 47.04
N LEU A 381 -16.21 -33.76 46.98
CA LEU A 381 -15.79 -35.07 47.49
C LEU A 381 -15.87 -35.09 49.03
N ARG A 382 -16.52 -36.12 49.53
CA ARG A 382 -16.37 -36.59 50.86
C ARG A 382 -15.28 -37.65 50.94
#